data_6a4248fdf1ce049597877f1df00d3014
#
_entry.id   6a4248fdf1ce049597877f1df00d3014
#
_cell.length_a   1.000
_cell.length_b   1.000
_cell.length_c   1.000
_cell.angle_alpha   90.00
_cell.angle_beta   90.00
_cell.angle_gamma   90.00
#
_symmetry.space_group_name_H-M   'P 1'
#
loop_
_entity.id
_entity.type
_entity.pdbx_description
1 polymer ?
#
loop_
_entity_poly.entity_id
_entity_poly.type
_entity_poly.pdbx_seq_one_letter_code
_entity_poly.pdbx_strand_id
1 'polypeptide(L)'
;MNELPKTMKGVWLTGHGELDKLDVRSDIPVPKPTANDVLIRVGAAAVNNTDINTRTAWYSKGDVTSKDASWAGKAIEFPCVQGIDVCGHIVAVGENVSK
;
A
#
# COMPACT_ATOMS: atom_id res chain seq x y z
N MET A 1 5.48 18.66 -17.99
CA MET A 1 5.46 17.78 -16.82
C MET A 1 6.52 16.69 -16.99
N ASN A 2 7.24 16.41 -15.93
CA ASN A 2 8.26 15.37 -15.99
C ASN A 2 7.61 14.00 -16.09
N GLU A 3 8.30 13.12 -16.79
CA GLU A 3 7.86 11.74 -16.86
C GLU A 3 7.91 11.10 -15.48
N LEU A 4 6.94 10.26 -15.20
CA LEU A 4 6.93 9.49 -13.96
C LEU A 4 7.93 8.34 -14.09
N PRO A 5 8.63 8.01 -13.00
CA PRO A 5 9.52 6.84 -13.02
C PRO A 5 8.71 5.57 -13.22
N LYS A 6 9.36 4.55 -13.77
CA LYS A 6 8.73 3.24 -13.95
C LYS A 6 8.75 2.41 -12.68
N THR A 7 9.77 2.64 -11.85
CA THR A 7 9.94 1.90 -10.59
C THR A 7 10.16 2.86 -9.44
N MET A 8 9.98 2.37 -8.23
CA MET A 8 10.11 3.17 -7.02
C MET A 8 10.70 2.34 -5.89
N LYS A 9 11.18 3.03 -4.87
CA LYS A 9 11.57 2.40 -3.60
C LYS A 9 10.33 2.17 -2.76
N GLY A 10 10.32 1.06 -2.07
CA GLY A 10 9.23 0.74 -1.16
C GLY A 10 9.51 -0.52 -0.39
N VAL A 11 8.53 -0.95 0.36
CA VAL A 11 8.61 -2.17 1.15
C VAL A 11 7.46 -3.08 0.73
N TRP A 12 7.80 -4.28 0.22
CA TRP A 12 6.81 -5.32 -0.02
C TRP A 12 6.47 -6.01 1.30
N LEU A 13 5.19 -6.15 1.57
CA LEU A 13 4.71 -7.12 2.56
C LEU A 13 4.44 -8.41 1.80
N THR A 14 5.20 -9.46 2.10
CA THR A 14 5.17 -10.71 1.32
C THR A 14 4.28 -11.77 1.92
N GLY A 15 3.71 -11.52 3.09
CA GLY A 15 2.83 -12.43 3.77
C GLY A 15 2.58 -11.96 5.17
N HIS A 16 1.73 -12.65 5.91
CA HIS A 16 1.56 -12.37 7.33
C HIS A 16 2.71 -12.97 8.13
N GLY A 17 3.14 -12.30 9.19
CA GLY A 17 4.17 -12.80 10.08
C GLY A 17 4.99 -11.72 10.72
N GLU A 18 6.23 -12.04 11.00
CA GLU A 18 7.17 -11.15 11.67
C GLU A 18 7.88 -10.25 10.67
N LEU A 19 8.92 -9.57 11.11
CA LEU A 19 9.64 -8.60 10.29
C LEU A 19 10.28 -9.20 9.04
N ASP A 20 10.51 -10.51 9.02
CA ASP A 20 11.05 -11.22 7.85
C ASP A 20 10.11 -11.15 6.64
N LYS A 21 8.85 -10.77 6.85
CA LYS A 21 7.87 -10.60 5.77
C LYS A 21 7.95 -9.23 5.09
N LEU A 22 8.81 -8.36 5.58
CA LEU A 22 9.05 -7.04 4.99
C LEU A 22 10.28 -7.11 4.09
N ASP A 23 10.10 -6.78 2.82
CA ASP A 23 11.16 -6.82 1.80
C ASP A 23 11.36 -5.42 1.23
N VAL A 24 12.47 -4.79 1.58
CA VAL A 24 12.81 -3.45 1.10
C VAL A 24 13.37 -3.58 -0.33
N ARG A 25 12.75 -2.86 -1.27
CA ARG A 25 13.11 -2.95 -2.69
C ARG A 25 13.19 -1.57 -3.32
N SER A 26 13.89 -1.50 -4.44
CA SER A 26 13.98 -0.29 -5.26
C SER A 26 13.42 -0.50 -6.67
N ASP A 27 12.80 -1.66 -6.92
CA ASP A 27 12.31 -2.06 -8.24
C ASP A 27 10.79 -2.30 -8.24
N ILE A 28 10.07 -1.73 -7.28
CA ILE A 28 8.62 -1.86 -7.22
C ILE A 28 8.00 -1.04 -8.34
N PRO A 29 7.10 -1.62 -9.15
CA PRO A 29 6.45 -0.85 -10.21
C PRO A 29 5.65 0.32 -9.63
N VAL A 30 5.79 1.50 -10.25
CA VAL A 30 4.95 2.64 -9.89
C VAL A 30 3.53 2.35 -10.34
N PRO A 31 2.52 2.43 -9.45
CA PRO A 31 1.15 2.15 -9.83
C PRO A 31 0.60 3.21 -10.78
N LYS A 32 -0.38 2.82 -11.57
CA LYS A 32 -1.09 3.75 -12.44
C LYS A 32 -2.44 4.07 -11.83
N PRO A 33 -2.84 5.35 -11.77
CA PRO A 33 -4.16 5.68 -11.24
C PRO A 33 -5.24 5.18 -12.18
N THR A 34 -6.27 4.57 -11.61
CA THR A 34 -7.48 4.25 -12.36
C THR A 34 -8.36 5.49 -12.45
N ALA A 35 -9.56 5.37 -13.05
CA ALA A 35 -10.39 6.52 -13.38
C ALA A 35 -10.68 7.45 -12.18
N ASN A 36 -10.81 6.88 -10.99
CA ASN A 36 -11.18 7.63 -9.78
C ASN A 36 -10.02 7.84 -8.80
N ASP A 37 -8.81 7.54 -9.22
CA ASP A 37 -7.63 7.57 -8.34
C ASP A 37 -6.78 8.79 -8.58
N VAL A 38 -5.96 9.10 -7.59
CA VAL A 38 -4.85 10.04 -7.76
C VAL A 38 -3.56 9.31 -7.46
N LEU A 39 -2.47 9.71 -8.11
CA LEU A 39 -1.14 9.21 -7.83
C LEU A 39 -0.38 10.29 -7.05
N ILE A 40 0.13 9.92 -5.90
CA ILE A 40 0.83 10.84 -5.01
C ILE A 40 2.31 10.50 -4.99
N ARG A 41 3.15 11.52 -5.25
CA ARG A 41 4.58 11.40 -4.98
C ARG A 41 4.79 11.63 -3.49
N VAL A 42 5.17 10.58 -2.77
CA VAL A 42 5.24 10.61 -1.32
C VAL A 42 6.44 11.44 -0.87
N GLY A 43 6.18 12.43 -0.02
CA GLY A 43 7.22 13.17 0.67
C GLY A 43 7.49 12.64 2.06
N ALA A 44 6.45 12.11 2.71
CA ALA A 44 6.57 11.53 4.04
C ALA A 44 5.44 10.55 4.27
N ALA A 45 5.70 9.56 5.11
CA ALA A 45 4.68 8.62 5.54
C ALA A 45 4.95 8.26 6.99
N ALA A 46 3.89 8.03 7.75
CA ALA A 46 4.01 7.68 9.15
C ALA A 46 3.74 6.20 9.34
N VAL A 47 4.31 5.65 10.41
CA VAL A 47 4.03 4.28 10.83
C VAL A 47 2.80 4.33 11.73
N ASN A 48 1.89 3.40 11.52
CA ASN A 48 0.65 3.31 12.27
C ASN A 48 0.49 1.90 12.82
N ASN A 49 -0.25 1.76 13.92
CA ASN A 49 -0.52 0.45 14.52
C ASN A 49 -1.18 -0.52 13.52
N THR A 50 -1.96 0.00 12.60
CA THR A 50 -2.59 -0.83 11.58
C THR A 50 -1.56 -1.51 10.67
N ASP A 51 -0.37 -0.95 10.52
CA ASP A 51 0.70 -1.59 9.74
C ASP A 51 1.15 -2.89 10.40
N ILE A 52 1.29 -2.87 11.72
CA ILE A 52 1.63 -4.06 12.50
C ILE A 52 0.46 -5.05 12.47
N ASN A 53 -0.75 -4.57 12.68
CA ASN A 53 -1.94 -5.41 12.69
C ASN A 53 -2.16 -6.10 11.35
N THR A 54 -1.90 -5.41 10.26
CA THR A 54 -2.00 -5.97 8.91
C THR A 54 -0.97 -7.07 8.72
N ARG A 55 0.29 -6.81 9.09
CA ARG A 55 1.37 -7.80 8.93
C ARG A 55 1.14 -9.04 9.78
N THR A 56 0.61 -8.88 10.99
CA THR A 56 0.41 -9.99 11.90
C THR A 56 -0.95 -10.67 11.74
N ALA A 57 -1.75 -10.25 10.77
CA ALA A 57 -3.08 -10.79 10.50
C ALA A 57 -4.08 -10.56 11.65
N TRP A 58 -3.88 -9.46 12.40
CA TRP A 58 -4.76 -9.15 13.54
C TRP A 58 -6.23 -9.01 13.12
N TYR A 59 -6.47 -8.41 11.94
CA TYR A 59 -7.83 -8.16 11.46
C TYR A 59 -8.60 -9.42 11.06
N SER A 60 -7.90 -10.54 10.87
CA SER A 60 -8.55 -11.80 10.53
C SER A 60 -8.79 -12.69 11.74
N LYS A 61 -8.36 -12.27 12.94
CA LYS A 61 -8.56 -13.05 14.15
C LYS A 61 -10.03 -13.09 14.53
N GLY A 62 -10.53 -14.28 14.78
CA GLY A 62 -11.92 -14.48 15.15
C GLY A 62 -12.88 -14.49 13.97
N ASP A 63 -12.41 -14.27 12.77
CA ASP A 63 -13.22 -14.35 11.55
C ASP A 63 -12.73 -15.53 10.71
N VAL A 64 -13.54 -16.60 10.73
CA VAL A 64 -13.18 -17.83 10.03
C VAL A 64 -13.28 -17.72 8.51
N THR A 65 -13.86 -16.64 7.99
CA THR A 65 -14.02 -16.45 6.54
C THR A 65 -13.07 -15.45 5.92
N SER A 66 -12.31 -14.73 6.74
CA SER A 66 -11.43 -13.65 6.28
C SER A 66 -10.01 -13.85 6.77
N LYS A 67 -9.36 -14.90 6.27
CA LYS A 67 -8.02 -15.25 6.74
C LYS A 67 -6.99 -14.15 6.56
N ASP A 68 -7.10 -13.40 5.48
CA ASP A 68 -6.11 -12.39 5.09
C ASP A 68 -6.73 -11.00 4.98
N ALA A 69 -7.65 -10.68 5.88
CA ALA A 69 -8.32 -9.40 5.85
C ALA A 69 -7.41 -8.26 6.32
N SER A 70 -7.56 -7.11 5.70
CA SER A 70 -7.00 -5.85 6.17
C SER A 70 -8.00 -5.13 7.06
N TRP A 71 -7.59 -3.97 7.60
CA TRP A 71 -8.50 -3.13 8.39
C TRP A 71 -9.75 -2.73 7.58
N ALA A 72 -9.67 -2.71 6.27
CA ALA A 72 -10.80 -2.39 5.40
C ALA A 72 -11.73 -3.59 5.16
N GLY A 73 -11.45 -4.75 5.76
CA GLY A 73 -12.27 -5.95 5.62
C GLY A 73 -12.08 -6.71 4.32
N LYS A 74 -11.17 -6.29 3.47
CA LYS A 74 -10.88 -6.97 2.21
C LYS A 74 -9.72 -7.93 2.40
N ALA A 75 -9.74 -9.03 1.66
CA ALA A 75 -8.61 -9.94 1.61
C ALA A 75 -7.38 -9.23 1.02
N ILE A 76 -6.22 -9.51 1.59
CA ILE A 76 -4.96 -8.95 1.14
C ILE A 76 -4.33 -9.89 0.13
N GLU A 77 -3.87 -9.31 -0.98
CA GLU A 77 -3.07 -10.04 -1.96
C GLU A 77 -1.60 -9.69 -1.74
N PHE A 78 -0.74 -10.70 -1.75
CA PHE A 78 0.70 -10.52 -1.57
C PHE A 78 1.46 -10.71 -2.87
N PRO A 79 2.58 -10.02 -3.07
CA PRO A 79 3.11 -8.97 -2.19
C PRO A 79 2.30 -7.69 -2.33
N CYS A 80 2.29 -6.88 -1.28
CA CYS A 80 1.59 -5.61 -1.31
C CYS A 80 2.41 -4.53 -0.61
N VAL A 81 2.11 -3.28 -0.94
CA VAL A 81 2.63 -2.13 -0.21
C VAL A 81 1.54 -1.70 0.75
N GLN A 82 1.83 -1.76 2.03
CA GLN A 82 0.86 -1.41 3.07
C GLN A 82 1.10 0.01 3.58
N GLY A 83 0.16 0.52 4.34
CA GLY A 83 0.23 1.81 4.97
C GLY A 83 -1.04 2.61 4.73
N ILE A 84 -1.37 3.50 5.65
CA ILE A 84 -2.55 4.37 5.55
C ILE A 84 -2.20 5.84 5.72
N ASP A 85 -1.01 6.17 6.14
CA ASP A 85 -0.59 7.55 6.37
C ASP A 85 0.36 7.99 5.26
N VAL A 86 0.02 9.11 4.61
CA VAL A 86 0.82 9.61 3.52
C VAL A 86 0.69 11.13 3.44
N CYS A 87 1.78 11.78 3.09
CA CYS A 87 1.82 13.20 2.73
C CYS A 87 2.70 13.37 1.51
N GLY A 88 2.22 14.08 0.51
CA GLY A 88 2.98 14.27 -0.71
C GLY A 88 2.25 15.16 -1.70
N HIS A 89 2.71 15.10 -2.94
CA HIS A 89 2.14 15.89 -4.03
C HIS A 89 1.45 14.99 -5.04
N ILE A 90 0.29 15.42 -5.52
CA ILE A 90 -0.42 14.73 -6.59
C ILE A 90 0.36 14.96 -7.88
N VAL A 91 0.76 13.88 -8.55
CA VAL A 91 1.52 13.95 -9.81
C VAL A 91 0.75 13.42 -11.00
N ALA A 92 -0.34 12.70 -10.77
CA ALA A 92 -1.24 12.24 -11.82
C ALA A 92 -2.62 11.99 -11.25
N VAL A 93 -3.64 12.11 -12.09
CA VAL A 93 -5.04 11.87 -11.69
C VAL A 93 -5.70 11.00 -12.74
N GLY A 94 -6.70 10.21 -12.31
CA GLY A 94 -7.54 9.47 -13.21
C GLY A 94 -8.51 10.38 -13.95
N GLU A 95 -9.14 9.85 -14.99
CA GLU A 95 -9.98 10.64 -15.89
C GLU A 95 -11.23 11.23 -15.22
N ASN A 96 -11.71 10.60 -14.15
CA ASN A 96 -12.90 11.08 -13.43
C ASN A 96 -12.57 12.01 -12.27
N VAL A 97 -11.32 12.32 -12.05
CA VAL A 97 -10.89 13.19 -10.96
C VAL A 97 -10.75 14.61 -11.47
N SER A 98 -11.47 15.54 -10.84
CA SER A 98 -11.31 16.97 -11.14
C SER A 98 -10.31 17.59 -10.17
N LYS A 99 -9.57 18.56 -10.67
CA LYS A 99 -8.59 19.27 -9.85
C LYS A 99 -9.27 20.33 -8.97
#